data_f01eb827aa409e3df5c8e6b1e02b3258
#
_entry.id   f01eb827aa409e3df5c8e6b1e02b3258
#
_cell.length_a   1.000
_cell.length_b   1.000
_cell.length_c   1.000
_cell.angle_alpha   90.00
_cell.angle_beta   90.00
_cell.angle_gamma   90.00
#
_symmetry.space_group_name_H-M   'P 1'
#
loop_
_entity.id
_entity.type
_entity.pdbx_description
1 polymer ?
#
loop_
_entity_poly.entity_id
_entity_poly.type
_entity_poly.pdbx_seq_one_letter_code
_entity_poly.pdbx_strand_id
1 'polypeptide(L)'
;MRRFIVIAAVAAFAAVLTPAALAATATPFGGATVNDGILTLVSNTGDAGATNDASGATFSGTGVTLFSSITMLSSEFNVTDDDCKAGSPRFQVRVQTPSGEKNVFVYLGPAPSFTGCAANAWLTSGNLIGSSEGRFDTSQILAGTQVSTYAQALALVGSYPVTGISLVVDSGWAFPDTEQTVLVRNVRINASTFYTGETTPPETGGLNPAQACKTLRSELGLNAFRAAYGTNTNGANAYGKCVSAMARMKSDAARSSAVTRIDATAAKCAKLGVTKKGKGKAKGLAKQTSLAACLKKTV
;
A
#
# COMPACT_ATOMS: atom_id res chain seq x y z
N MET A 1 -1.48 72.80 -33.55
CA MET A 1 -2.33 71.86 -32.80
C MET A 1 -1.82 70.45 -33.08
N ARG A 2 -1.09 69.83 -32.13
CA ARG A 2 -0.60 68.43 -32.20
C ARG A 2 -1.61 67.53 -31.50
N ARG A 3 -2.22 66.60 -32.22
CA ARG A 3 -3.12 65.57 -31.65
C ARG A 3 -2.29 64.37 -31.19
N PHE A 4 -2.31 64.09 -29.89
CA PHE A 4 -1.74 62.88 -29.32
C PHE A 4 -2.80 61.77 -29.37
N ILE A 5 -2.46 60.68 -30.06
CA ILE A 5 -3.28 59.46 -30.08
C ILE A 5 -2.72 58.56 -28.96
N VAL A 6 -3.55 58.31 -27.94
CA VAL A 6 -3.27 57.36 -26.88
C VAL A 6 -3.80 55.99 -27.32
N ILE A 7 -2.88 55.06 -27.56
CA ILE A 7 -3.23 53.66 -27.85
C ILE A 7 -3.28 52.95 -26.51
N ALA A 8 -4.46 52.57 -26.04
CA ALA A 8 -4.65 51.70 -24.88
C ALA A 8 -4.48 50.23 -25.31
N ALA A 9 -3.40 49.59 -24.85
CA ALA A 9 -3.20 48.16 -25.05
C ALA A 9 -4.00 47.38 -23.98
N VAL A 10 -5.04 46.69 -24.42
CA VAL A 10 -5.80 45.77 -23.56
C VAL A 10 -5.06 44.44 -23.55
N ALA A 11 -4.37 44.13 -22.45
CA ALA A 11 -3.79 42.81 -22.21
C ALA A 11 -4.91 41.84 -21.79
N ALA A 12 -5.32 40.94 -22.68
CA ALA A 12 -6.23 39.86 -22.35
C ALA A 12 -5.46 38.76 -21.61
N PHE A 13 -5.66 38.63 -20.30
CA PHE A 13 -5.21 37.49 -19.52
C PHE A 13 -6.09 36.29 -19.86
N ALA A 14 -5.59 35.36 -20.67
CA ALA A 14 -6.19 34.04 -20.82
C ALA A 14 -5.89 33.22 -19.56
N ALA A 15 -6.86 33.09 -18.66
CA ALA A 15 -6.80 32.14 -17.57
C ALA A 15 -6.82 30.72 -18.14
N VAL A 16 -5.66 30.05 -18.11
CA VAL A 16 -5.57 28.62 -18.43
C VAL A 16 -6.17 27.89 -17.24
N LEU A 17 -7.42 27.43 -17.38
CA LEU A 17 -8.06 26.51 -16.45
C LEU A 17 -7.36 25.15 -16.61
N THR A 18 -6.39 24.88 -15.76
CA THR A 18 -5.84 23.51 -15.64
C THR A 18 -6.94 22.63 -15.06
N PRO A 19 -7.35 21.54 -15.75
CA PRO A 19 -8.30 20.59 -15.15
C PRO A 19 -7.70 20.06 -13.84
N ALA A 20 -8.47 20.14 -12.75
CA ALA A 20 -8.09 19.52 -11.51
C ALA A 20 -7.93 18.00 -11.76
N ALA A 21 -6.73 17.47 -11.55
CA ALA A 21 -6.52 16.04 -11.57
C ALA A 21 -7.38 15.42 -10.46
N LEU A 22 -8.28 14.50 -10.81
CA LEU A 22 -9.04 13.74 -9.83
C LEU A 22 -8.04 12.95 -8.98
N ALA A 23 -8.18 13.04 -7.65
CA ALA A 23 -7.36 12.25 -6.75
C ALA A 23 -7.57 10.75 -7.04
N ALA A 24 -6.49 10.00 -7.05
CA ALA A 24 -6.55 8.56 -7.22
C ALA A 24 -7.20 7.92 -5.99
N THR A 25 -8.18 7.05 -6.21
CA THR A 25 -8.93 6.36 -5.14
C THR A 25 -8.98 4.87 -5.37
N ALA A 26 -9.09 4.11 -4.28
CA ALA A 26 -9.31 2.67 -4.30
C ALA A 26 -10.58 2.36 -3.50
N THR A 27 -11.47 1.58 -4.10
CA THR A 27 -12.75 1.19 -3.49
C THR A 27 -12.78 -0.33 -3.33
N PRO A 28 -12.70 -0.87 -2.10
CA PRO A 28 -12.84 -2.29 -1.82
C PRO A 28 -14.24 -2.80 -2.18
N PHE A 29 -14.34 -4.09 -2.56
CA PHE A 29 -15.61 -4.77 -2.83
C PHE A 29 -15.54 -6.25 -2.40
N GLY A 30 -16.68 -6.92 -2.34
CA GLY A 30 -16.80 -8.28 -1.85
C GLY A 30 -16.42 -8.39 -0.37
N GLY A 31 -15.68 -9.42 0.00
CA GLY A 31 -15.16 -9.62 1.35
C GLY A 31 -13.90 -8.80 1.69
N ALA A 32 -13.53 -7.84 0.85
CA ALA A 32 -12.30 -7.05 1.05
C ALA A 32 -12.41 -6.09 2.24
N THR A 33 -11.37 -6.06 3.07
CA THR A 33 -11.22 -5.12 4.20
C THR A 33 -9.89 -4.41 4.13
N VAL A 34 -9.80 -3.23 4.75
CA VAL A 34 -8.56 -2.45 4.81
C VAL A 34 -8.21 -2.18 6.26
N ASN A 35 -7.03 -2.62 6.69
CA ASN A 35 -6.49 -2.38 8.02
C ASN A 35 -5.03 -1.95 7.92
N ASP A 36 -4.68 -0.85 8.58
CA ASP A 36 -3.29 -0.33 8.63
C ASP A 36 -2.65 -0.19 7.22
N GLY A 37 -3.43 0.27 6.22
CA GLY A 37 -2.96 0.44 4.84
C GLY A 37 -2.70 -0.87 4.09
N ILE A 38 -3.13 -2.00 4.63
CA ILE A 38 -3.10 -3.32 3.99
C ILE A 38 -4.53 -3.70 3.59
N LEU A 39 -4.70 -4.07 2.34
CA LEU A 39 -5.94 -4.61 1.82
C LEU A 39 -5.94 -6.13 2.03
N THR A 40 -6.93 -6.65 2.74
CA THR A 40 -7.17 -8.10 2.89
C THR A 40 -8.26 -8.50 1.91
N LEU A 41 -7.97 -9.47 1.07
CA LEU A 41 -8.88 -10.04 0.07
C LEU A 41 -9.22 -11.48 0.46
N VAL A 42 -10.50 -11.80 0.46
CA VAL A 42 -11.00 -13.16 0.78
C VAL A 42 -11.93 -13.61 -0.34
N SER A 43 -11.67 -14.79 -0.89
CA SER A 43 -12.61 -15.52 -1.74
C SER A 43 -13.05 -16.75 -0.95
N ASN A 44 -14.33 -16.84 -0.67
CA ASN A 44 -14.94 -17.95 0.07
C ASN A 44 -16.19 -18.43 -0.70
N THR A 45 -16.13 -19.62 -1.29
CA THR A 45 -17.16 -20.16 -2.17
C THR A 45 -17.91 -21.36 -1.56
N GLY A 46 -17.47 -21.85 -0.38
CA GLY A 46 -17.94 -23.09 0.21
C GLY A 46 -19.04 -22.99 1.22
N ASP A 47 -19.22 -21.84 1.84
CA ASP A 47 -20.21 -21.67 2.88
C ASP A 47 -21.61 -21.44 2.30
N ALA A 48 -22.60 -22.18 2.77
CA ALA A 48 -24.00 -21.93 2.44
C ALA A 48 -24.40 -20.52 2.88
N GLY A 49 -24.48 -19.60 1.92
CA GLY A 49 -24.69 -18.18 2.18
C GLY A 49 -23.41 -17.32 2.05
N ALA A 50 -22.28 -17.88 1.63
CA ALA A 50 -21.10 -17.11 1.28
C ALA A 50 -21.45 -16.08 0.21
N THR A 51 -21.26 -14.79 0.54
CA THR A 51 -21.55 -13.66 -0.36
C THR A 51 -20.29 -13.21 -1.11
N ASN A 52 -19.16 -13.88 -0.89
CA ASN A 52 -17.83 -13.41 -1.28
C ASN A 52 -17.10 -14.41 -2.19
N ASP A 53 -17.74 -14.84 -3.29
CA ASP A 53 -17.05 -15.62 -4.33
C ASP A 53 -15.82 -14.91 -4.87
N ALA A 54 -15.85 -13.57 -4.82
CA ALA A 54 -14.73 -12.72 -5.19
C ALA A 54 -14.63 -11.51 -4.26
N SER A 55 -13.41 -11.11 -3.98
CA SER A 55 -13.13 -9.83 -3.33
C SER A 55 -12.02 -9.09 -4.06
N GLY A 56 -11.98 -7.78 -3.90
CA GLY A 56 -10.99 -6.97 -4.58
C GLY A 56 -11.06 -5.50 -4.21
N ALA A 57 -10.30 -4.71 -4.97
CA ALA A 57 -10.44 -3.26 -4.98
C ALA A 57 -10.44 -2.73 -6.41
N THR A 58 -11.31 -1.77 -6.69
CA THR A 58 -11.35 -1.02 -7.95
C THR A 58 -10.61 0.28 -7.77
N PHE A 59 -9.76 0.62 -8.74
CA PHE A 59 -8.90 1.81 -8.73
C PHE A 59 -9.41 2.84 -9.74
N SER A 60 -9.52 4.09 -9.29
CA SER A 60 -9.99 5.24 -10.08
C SER A 60 -8.96 6.39 -10.01
N GLY A 61 -9.05 7.35 -10.94
CA GLY A 61 -8.15 8.51 -10.95
C GLY A 61 -6.69 8.18 -11.29
N THR A 62 -6.42 7.02 -11.90
CA THR A 62 -5.07 6.52 -12.22
C THR A 62 -4.44 7.19 -13.45
N GLY A 63 -5.19 8.01 -14.17
CA GLY A 63 -4.77 8.61 -15.44
C GLY A 63 -4.70 7.63 -16.63
N VAL A 64 -5.14 6.38 -16.44
CA VAL A 64 -5.18 5.38 -17.51
C VAL A 64 -6.42 5.64 -18.38
N THR A 65 -6.21 5.82 -19.69
CA THR A 65 -7.27 6.03 -20.68
C THR A 65 -7.32 4.93 -21.72
N LEU A 66 -6.17 4.45 -22.17
CA LEU A 66 -6.02 3.34 -23.10
C LEU A 66 -5.18 2.23 -22.44
N PHE A 67 -5.30 1.00 -22.90
CA PHE A 67 -4.45 -0.09 -22.42
C PHE A 67 -2.96 0.24 -22.63
N SER A 68 -2.59 0.82 -23.77
CA SER A 68 -1.22 1.27 -24.06
C SER A 68 -0.73 2.42 -23.16
N SER A 69 -1.61 3.13 -22.46
CA SER A 69 -1.22 4.19 -21.53
C SER A 69 -0.84 3.67 -20.13
N ILE A 70 -0.94 2.36 -19.90
CA ILE A 70 -0.45 1.74 -18.65
C ILE A 70 1.07 1.62 -18.75
N THR A 71 1.79 2.29 -17.87
CA THR A 71 3.27 2.27 -17.81
C THR A 71 3.80 1.56 -16.56
N MET A 72 2.94 1.44 -15.55
CA MET A 72 3.23 0.76 -14.29
C MET A 72 2.01 -0.03 -13.84
N LEU A 73 2.20 -1.30 -13.54
CA LEU A 73 1.22 -2.17 -12.89
C LEU A 73 1.99 -3.12 -11.99
N SER A 74 1.89 -2.92 -10.69
CA SER A 74 2.61 -3.76 -9.70
C SER A 74 1.87 -3.82 -8.38
N SER A 75 2.20 -4.84 -7.58
CA SER A 75 1.68 -5.02 -6.23
C SER A 75 2.67 -5.82 -5.39
N GLU A 76 2.66 -5.57 -4.08
CA GLU A 76 3.15 -6.54 -3.11
C GLU A 76 1.95 -7.32 -2.56
N PHE A 77 2.11 -8.63 -2.43
CA PHE A 77 1.05 -9.50 -1.95
C PHE A 77 1.61 -10.63 -1.08
N ASN A 78 0.79 -11.15 -0.20
CA ASN A 78 1.12 -12.25 0.70
C ASN A 78 -0.08 -13.19 0.78
N VAL A 79 0.07 -14.40 0.29
CA VAL A 79 -0.95 -15.45 0.41
C VAL A 79 -0.86 -16.04 1.81
N THR A 80 -1.88 -15.78 2.64
CA THR A 80 -1.91 -16.20 4.04
C THR A 80 -2.77 -17.43 4.26
N ASP A 81 -3.61 -17.73 3.30
CA ASP A 81 -4.41 -18.95 3.26
C ASP A 81 -4.43 -19.49 1.85
N ASP A 82 -4.14 -20.77 1.69
CA ASP A 82 -3.95 -21.48 0.42
C ASP A 82 -2.76 -21.00 -0.42
N ASP A 83 -2.94 -20.87 -1.73
CA ASP A 83 -1.87 -20.66 -2.70
C ASP A 83 -2.33 -19.73 -3.85
N CYS A 84 -1.42 -19.33 -4.72
CA CYS A 84 -1.75 -18.80 -6.03
C CYS A 84 -2.25 -19.91 -6.93
N LYS A 85 -3.48 -19.83 -7.43
CA LYS A 85 -4.08 -20.86 -8.27
C LYS A 85 -5.24 -20.30 -9.09
N ALA A 86 -5.57 -20.99 -10.18
CA ALA A 86 -6.71 -20.64 -11.06
C ALA A 86 -6.75 -19.16 -11.50
N GLY A 87 -5.57 -18.53 -11.64
CA GLY A 87 -5.45 -17.12 -12.04
C GLY A 87 -5.63 -16.10 -10.92
N SER A 88 -5.63 -16.49 -9.68
CA SER A 88 -5.74 -15.59 -8.51
C SER A 88 -4.46 -15.64 -7.65
N PRO A 89 -4.03 -14.53 -7.05
CA PRO A 89 -4.51 -13.16 -7.25
C PRO A 89 -4.10 -12.56 -8.61
N ARG A 90 -4.87 -11.60 -9.11
CA ARG A 90 -4.59 -10.96 -10.39
C ARG A 90 -5.07 -9.52 -10.47
N PHE A 91 -4.47 -8.74 -11.38
CA PHE A 91 -5.14 -7.55 -11.88
C PHE A 91 -6.16 -7.92 -12.95
N GLN A 92 -7.24 -7.16 -13.00
CA GLN A 92 -8.27 -7.23 -14.01
C GLN A 92 -8.41 -5.85 -14.65
N VAL A 93 -7.95 -5.74 -15.89
CA VAL A 93 -8.04 -4.51 -16.68
C VAL A 93 -9.22 -4.64 -17.62
N ARG A 94 -10.27 -3.86 -17.41
CA ARG A 94 -11.45 -3.83 -18.28
C ARG A 94 -11.19 -2.91 -19.46
N VAL A 95 -11.44 -3.41 -20.65
CA VAL A 95 -11.27 -2.66 -21.90
C VAL A 95 -12.56 -2.66 -22.71
N GLN A 96 -12.87 -1.53 -23.34
CA GLN A 96 -14.00 -1.41 -24.25
C GLN A 96 -13.60 -1.88 -25.64
N THR A 97 -14.07 -3.04 -26.06
CA THR A 97 -13.88 -3.58 -27.41
C THR A 97 -15.10 -3.28 -28.30
N PRO A 98 -15.02 -3.48 -29.64
CA PRO A 98 -16.19 -3.38 -30.51
C PRO A 98 -17.34 -4.34 -30.15
N SER A 99 -17.02 -5.47 -29.51
CA SER A 99 -18.00 -6.45 -29.04
C SER A 99 -18.46 -6.24 -27.58
N GLY A 100 -18.16 -5.10 -26.99
CA GLY A 100 -18.51 -4.76 -25.62
C GLY A 100 -17.31 -4.77 -24.67
N GLU A 101 -17.56 -4.57 -23.38
CA GLU A 101 -16.54 -4.60 -22.34
C GLU A 101 -15.99 -6.01 -22.16
N LYS A 102 -14.66 -6.14 -22.05
CA LYS A 102 -13.92 -7.37 -21.87
C LYS A 102 -12.81 -7.19 -20.84
N ASN A 103 -12.35 -8.28 -20.23
CA ASN A 103 -11.26 -8.26 -19.28
C ASN A 103 -9.96 -8.74 -19.94
N VAL A 104 -8.88 -8.08 -19.57
CA VAL A 104 -7.51 -8.59 -19.65
C VAL A 104 -7.09 -8.92 -18.23
N PHE A 105 -6.83 -10.19 -17.93
CA PHE A 105 -6.33 -10.60 -16.62
C PHE A 105 -4.80 -10.58 -16.64
N VAL A 106 -4.19 -10.13 -15.52
CA VAL A 106 -2.73 -10.08 -15.38
C VAL A 106 -2.35 -10.76 -14.09
N TYR A 107 -1.79 -11.96 -14.21
CA TYR A 107 -1.53 -12.86 -13.10
C TYR A 107 -0.34 -12.42 -12.25
N LEU A 108 -0.48 -12.50 -10.92
CA LEU A 108 0.56 -12.12 -9.95
C LEU A 108 1.48 -13.29 -9.57
N GLY A 109 0.98 -14.51 -9.61
CA GLY A 109 1.73 -15.71 -9.23
C GLY A 109 3.05 -15.89 -9.99
N PRO A 110 3.93 -16.78 -9.56
CA PRO A 110 5.21 -17.05 -10.21
C PRO A 110 5.03 -17.73 -11.58
N ALA A 111 5.79 -17.25 -12.58
CA ALA A 111 5.83 -17.86 -13.90
C ALA A 111 6.48 -19.25 -13.84
N PRO A 112 6.17 -20.16 -14.78
CA PRO A 112 5.27 -20.00 -15.92
C PRO A 112 3.81 -20.37 -15.66
N SER A 113 3.52 -21.03 -14.53
CA SER A 113 2.19 -21.55 -14.21
C SER A 113 1.30 -20.56 -13.50
N PHE A 114 1.88 -19.51 -12.90
CA PHE A 114 1.23 -18.53 -12.04
C PHE A 114 0.53 -19.15 -10.84
N THR A 115 1.05 -20.28 -10.37
CA THR A 115 0.64 -21.04 -9.18
C THR A 115 1.84 -21.30 -8.29
N GLY A 116 1.63 -21.74 -7.05
CA GLY A 116 2.72 -22.10 -6.15
C GLY A 116 3.40 -20.89 -5.52
N CYS A 117 2.63 -19.97 -4.95
CA CYS A 117 3.17 -18.84 -4.21
C CYS A 117 3.74 -19.29 -2.86
N ALA A 118 4.82 -18.63 -2.41
CA ALA A 118 5.32 -18.85 -1.06
C ALA A 118 4.28 -18.37 -0.03
N ALA A 119 3.77 -19.30 0.78
CA ALA A 119 2.78 -19.02 1.80
C ALA A 119 3.35 -18.13 2.92
N ASN A 120 2.53 -17.23 3.43
CA ASN A 120 2.88 -16.33 4.55
C ASN A 120 4.15 -15.47 4.33
N ALA A 121 4.47 -15.18 3.06
CA ALA A 121 5.60 -14.36 2.67
C ALA A 121 5.15 -13.21 1.76
N TRP A 122 5.68 -12.01 2.00
CA TRP A 122 5.49 -10.88 1.11
C TRP A 122 6.27 -11.09 -0.20
N LEU A 123 5.56 -11.14 -1.30
CA LEU A 123 6.08 -11.25 -2.66
C LEU A 123 5.87 -9.93 -3.38
N THR A 124 6.73 -9.61 -4.33
CA THR A 124 6.53 -8.48 -5.24
C THR A 124 6.32 -8.97 -6.66
N SER A 125 5.32 -8.43 -7.33
CA SER A 125 5.11 -8.73 -8.76
C SER A 125 6.17 -8.06 -9.67
N GLY A 126 6.90 -7.05 -9.16
CA GLY A 126 7.62 -6.13 -10.01
C GLY A 126 6.67 -5.34 -10.94
N ASN A 127 7.21 -4.61 -11.90
CA ASN A 127 6.37 -4.00 -12.94
C ASN A 127 5.97 -5.04 -13.96
N LEU A 128 4.69 -5.36 -14.03
CA LEU A 128 4.13 -6.35 -14.97
C LEU A 128 4.10 -5.82 -16.42
N ILE A 129 4.11 -4.48 -16.59
CA ILE A 129 4.16 -3.85 -17.91
C ILE A 129 5.56 -4.02 -18.51
N GLY A 130 5.60 -4.59 -19.71
CA GLY A 130 6.86 -4.96 -20.37
C GLY A 130 7.35 -6.38 -20.03
N SER A 131 6.62 -7.14 -19.19
CA SER A 131 6.98 -8.52 -18.90
C SER A 131 6.98 -9.40 -20.15
N SER A 132 8.04 -10.18 -20.33
CA SER A 132 8.15 -11.20 -21.38
C SER A 132 7.47 -12.52 -20.99
N GLU A 133 7.01 -12.66 -19.74
CA GLU A 133 6.28 -13.81 -19.25
C GLU A 133 4.84 -13.80 -19.75
N GLY A 134 4.26 -14.97 -19.96
CA GLY A 134 2.90 -15.13 -20.48
C GLY A 134 1.79 -14.83 -19.46
N ARG A 135 1.87 -13.70 -18.72
CA ARG A 135 1.00 -13.31 -17.61
C ARG A 135 -0.34 -12.73 -18.02
N PHE A 136 -0.47 -12.33 -19.29
CA PHE A 136 -1.64 -11.63 -19.77
C PHE A 136 -2.62 -12.62 -20.38
N ASP A 137 -3.77 -12.78 -19.77
CA ASP A 137 -4.88 -13.54 -20.31
C ASP A 137 -5.81 -12.60 -21.07
N THR A 138 -5.84 -12.78 -22.38
CA THR A 138 -6.67 -12.02 -23.31
C THR A 138 -7.77 -12.89 -23.95
N SER A 139 -8.03 -14.08 -23.41
CA SER A 139 -8.94 -15.07 -23.99
C SER A 139 -10.40 -14.62 -24.14
N GLN A 140 -10.81 -13.58 -23.40
CA GLN A 140 -12.13 -12.98 -23.57
C GLN A 140 -12.25 -12.12 -24.83
N ILE A 141 -11.15 -11.86 -25.52
CA ILE A 141 -11.07 -10.98 -26.69
C ILE A 141 -10.85 -11.82 -27.94
N LEU A 142 -11.49 -11.46 -29.05
CA LEU A 142 -11.31 -12.17 -30.30
C LEU A 142 -9.82 -12.25 -30.67
N ALA A 143 -9.34 -13.45 -31.03
CA ALA A 143 -7.95 -13.80 -31.29
C ALA A 143 -7.01 -13.71 -30.05
N GLY A 144 -7.56 -13.51 -28.85
CA GLY A 144 -6.80 -13.56 -27.61
C GLY A 144 -6.52 -14.98 -27.12
N THR A 145 -5.55 -15.11 -26.21
CA THR A 145 -5.13 -16.37 -25.59
C THR A 145 -5.00 -16.21 -24.08
N GLN A 146 -5.01 -17.33 -23.34
CA GLN A 146 -4.79 -17.34 -21.89
C GLN A 146 -3.35 -17.03 -21.48
N VAL A 147 -2.40 -17.17 -22.38
CA VAL A 147 -0.97 -16.98 -22.11
C VAL A 147 -0.39 -16.05 -23.16
N SER A 148 -0.33 -14.77 -22.84
CA SER A 148 0.23 -13.73 -23.70
C SER A 148 1.30 -12.95 -22.95
N THR A 149 2.37 -12.57 -23.65
CA THR A 149 3.32 -11.57 -23.16
C THR A 149 2.66 -10.19 -23.18
N TYR A 150 3.24 -9.22 -22.48
CA TYR A 150 2.77 -7.84 -22.58
C TYR A 150 2.75 -7.31 -24.02
N ALA A 151 3.79 -7.63 -24.82
CA ALA A 151 3.87 -7.19 -26.22
C ALA A 151 2.71 -7.75 -27.08
N GLN A 152 2.34 -9.01 -26.86
CA GLN A 152 1.19 -9.63 -27.55
C GLN A 152 -0.13 -9.02 -27.11
N ALA A 153 -0.33 -8.81 -25.80
CA ALA A 153 -1.51 -8.12 -25.28
C ALA A 153 -1.59 -6.67 -25.81
N LEU A 154 -0.47 -5.94 -25.82
CA LEU A 154 -0.40 -4.58 -26.34
C LEU A 154 -0.78 -4.52 -27.83
N ALA A 155 -0.29 -5.45 -28.65
CA ALA A 155 -0.64 -5.54 -30.06
C ALA A 155 -2.14 -5.81 -30.28
N LEU A 156 -2.78 -6.57 -29.39
CA LEU A 156 -4.19 -6.92 -29.50
C LEU A 156 -5.12 -5.84 -28.96
N VAL A 157 -4.83 -5.25 -27.80
CA VAL A 157 -5.75 -4.40 -27.05
C VAL A 157 -5.22 -3.00 -26.76
N GLY A 158 -4.02 -2.65 -27.21
CA GLY A 158 -3.33 -1.41 -26.85
C GLY A 158 -4.13 -0.14 -27.15
N SER A 159 -4.92 -0.13 -28.22
CA SER A 159 -5.76 1.00 -28.62
C SER A 159 -7.13 1.05 -27.96
N TYR A 160 -7.51 0.03 -27.19
CA TYR A 160 -8.83 0.01 -26.56
C TYR A 160 -8.87 0.89 -25.30
N PRO A 161 -9.95 1.66 -25.11
CA PRO A 161 -10.18 2.40 -23.87
C PRO A 161 -10.25 1.47 -22.66
N VAL A 162 -9.59 1.86 -21.58
CA VAL A 162 -9.70 1.19 -20.27
C VAL A 162 -10.88 1.79 -19.52
N THR A 163 -11.82 0.94 -19.13
CA THR A 163 -13.03 1.33 -18.39
C THR A 163 -12.90 1.07 -16.88
N GLY A 164 -11.91 0.29 -16.47
CA GLY A 164 -11.64 0.03 -15.05
C GLY A 164 -10.41 -0.84 -14.83
N ILE A 165 -9.81 -0.70 -13.66
CA ILE A 165 -8.72 -1.57 -13.20
C ILE A 165 -9.08 -2.02 -11.79
N SER A 166 -8.99 -3.33 -11.54
CA SER A 166 -9.20 -3.92 -10.21
C SER A 166 -8.07 -4.89 -9.90
N LEU A 167 -7.83 -5.16 -8.62
CA LEU A 167 -7.06 -6.31 -8.15
C LEU A 167 -8.04 -7.24 -7.45
N VAL A 168 -8.01 -8.53 -7.79
CA VAL A 168 -9.08 -9.49 -7.48
C VAL A 168 -8.50 -10.79 -6.95
N VAL A 169 -9.21 -11.37 -5.98
CA VAL A 169 -9.07 -12.75 -5.50
C VAL A 169 -10.44 -13.42 -5.65
N ASP A 170 -10.50 -14.56 -6.36
CA ASP A 170 -11.76 -15.26 -6.68
C ASP A 170 -11.57 -16.78 -6.89
N SER A 171 -10.53 -17.36 -6.31
CA SER A 171 -10.18 -18.76 -6.53
C SER A 171 -10.40 -19.69 -5.34
N GLY A 172 -11.17 -19.27 -4.33
CA GLY A 172 -11.54 -20.13 -3.20
C GLY A 172 -12.09 -21.49 -3.65
N TRP A 173 -12.90 -21.52 -4.72
CA TRP A 173 -13.44 -22.76 -5.30
C TRP A 173 -12.38 -23.78 -5.78
N ALA A 174 -11.15 -23.35 -5.98
CA ALA A 174 -10.07 -24.22 -6.46
C ALA A 174 -9.36 -24.96 -5.33
N PHE A 175 -9.71 -24.71 -4.08
CA PHE A 175 -9.09 -25.27 -2.88
C PHE A 175 -10.05 -26.18 -2.11
N PRO A 176 -9.54 -27.14 -1.31
CA PRO A 176 -10.38 -28.12 -0.61
C PRO A 176 -11.32 -27.52 0.44
N ASP A 177 -10.87 -26.46 1.13
CA ASP A 177 -11.63 -25.72 2.13
C ASP A 177 -12.47 -24.57 1.54
N THR A 178 -12.35 -24.38 0.19
CA THR A 178 -13.10 -23.40 -0.59
C THR A 178 -12.84 -21.95 -0.24
N GLU A 179 -11.70 -21.65 0.39
CA GLU A 179 -11.26 -20.32 0.75
C GLU A 179 -9.93 -19.96 0.10
N GLN A 180 -9.64 -18.68 -0.08
CA GLN A 180 -8.33 -18.13 -0.40
C GLN A 180 -8.24 -16.74 0.26
N THR A 181 -7.18 -16.50 1.04
CA THR A 181 -6.93 -15.19 1.65
C THR A 181 -5.59 -14.62 1.20
N VAL A 182 -5.62 -13.39 0.72
CA VAL A 182 -4.44 -12.66 0.24
C VAL A 182 -4.39 -11.26 0.85
N LEU A 183 -3.26 -10.91 1.47
CA LEU A 183 -2.95 -9.55 1.88
C LEU A 183 -2.26 -8.83 0.73
N VAL A 184 -2.63 -7.56 0.51
CA VAL A 184 -2.11 -6.74 -0.60
C VAL A 184 -1.69 -5.37 -0.07
N ARG A 185 -0.55 -4.88 -0.56
CA ARG A 185 -0.07 -3.53 -0.32
C ARG A 185 0.74 -3.01 -1.51
N ASN A 186 1.11 -1.72 -1.46
CA ASN A 186 1.95 -1.07 -2.46
C ASN A 186 1.46 -1.32 -3.90
N VAL A 187 0.13 -1.28 -4.11
CA VAL A 187 -0.45 -1.38 -5.45
C VAL A 187 -0.11 -0.11 -6.22
N ARG A 188 0.59 -0.25 -7.34
CA ARG A 188 0.98 0.87 -8.19
C ARG A 188 0.35 0.76 -9.57
N ILE A 189 -0.31 1.84 -9.98
CA ILE A 189 -0.90 1.99 -11.32
C ILE A 189 -0.45 3.35 -11.85
N ASN A 190 0.42 3.35 -12.85
CA ASN A 190 1.11 4.54 -13.35
C ASN A 190 1.81 5.30 -12.19
N ALA A 191 1.48 6.57 -11.98
CA ALA A 191 2.04 7.38 -10.90
C ALA A 191 1.32 7.19 -9.55
N SER A 192 0.19 6.49 -9.52
CA SER A 192 -0.62 6.31 -8.31
C SER A 192 -0.16 5.10 -7.50
N THR A 193 -0.14 5.25 -6.18
CA THR A 193 0.15 4.15 -5.23
C THR A 193 -0.99 4.05 -4.22
N PHE A 194 -1.43 2.83 -3.95
CA PHE A 194 -2.53 2.52 -3.05
C PHE A 194 -2.07 1.48 -2.01
N TYR A 195 -2.69 1.48 -0.84
CA TYR A 195 -2.44 0.51 0.22
C TYR A 195 -0.94 0.39 0.54
N THR A 196 -0.33 1.49 0.97
CA THR A 196 1.14 1.56 1.15
C THR A 196 1.68 0.64 2.24
N GLY A 197 0.80 0.00 3.02
CA GLY A 197 1.20 -0.84 4.15
C GLY A 197 1.88 -0.06 5.27
N GLU A 198 2.14 1.20 5.02
CA GLU A 198 2.45 2.17 6.04
C GLU A 198 1.11 2.71 6.54
N THR A 199 0.96 2.84 7.83
CA THR A 199 0.03 3.81 8.37
C THR A 199 0.53 5.16 7.90
N THR A 200 0.20 5.55 6.66
CA THR A 200 0.27 6.96 6.31
C THR A 200 -0.60 7.65 7.35
N PRO A 201 -0.07 8.57 8.14
CA PRO A 201 -0.95 9.38 8.95
C PRO A 201 -2.00 9.91 7.96
N PRO A 202 -3.31 9.82 8.24
CA PRO A 202 -4.31 10.38 7.35
C PRO A 202 -3.86 11.79 7.05
N GLU A 203 -3.68 12.11 5.77
CA GLU A 203 -3.34 13.45 5.34
C GLU A 203 -4.49 14.35 5.77
N THR A 204 -4.32 15.00 6.90
CA THR A 204 -5.12 16.01 7.64
C THR A 204 -5.52 15.63 9.06
N GLY A 205 -5.25 14.42 9.57
CA GLY A 205 -5.45 14.14 11.00
C GLY A 205 -4.22 13.40 11.53
N GLY A 206 -3.31 14.05 12.25
CA GLY A 206 -2.14 13.42 12.85
C GLY A 206 -2.51 12.25 13.78
N LEU A 207 -1.52 11.44 14.16
CA LEU A 207 -1.70 10.25 14.97
C LEU A 207 -2.53 10.53 16.23
N ASN A 208 -3.58 9.76 16.47
CA ASN A 208 -4.22 9.79 17.78
C ASN A 208 -3.25 9.23 18.84
N PRO A 209 -3.48 9.50 20.15
CA PRO A 209 -2.55 9.12 21.21
C PRO A 209 -2.18 7.63 21.24
N ALA A 210 -3.14 6.76 20.98
CA ALA A 210 -2.92 5.31 20.98
C ALA A 210 -2.10 4.84 19.77
N GLN A 211 -2.38 5.40 18.58
CA GLN A 211 -1.61 5.13 17.36
C GLN A 211 -0.16 5.59 17.50
N ALA A 212 0.08 6.80 17.98
CA ALA A 212 1.42 7.33 18.25
C ALA A 212 2.24 6.39 19.14
N CYS A 213 1.63 5.87 20.21
CA CYS A 213 2.29 4.96 21.12
C CYS A 213 2.49 3.55 20.56
N LYS A 214 1.59 3.07 19.70
CA LYS A 214 1.76 1.79 18.97
C LYS A 214 2.96 1.87 18.02
N THR A 215 3.06 2.97 17.26
CA THR A 215 4.20 3.24 16.37
C THR A 215 5.52 3.30 17.14
N LEU A 216 5.61 4.12 18.20
CA LEU A 216 6.79 4.23 19.02
C LEU A 216 7.22 2.89 19.65
N ARG A 217 6.26 2.06 20.08
CA ARG A 217 6.55 0.74 20.60
C ARG A 217 7.14 -0.19 19.54
N SER A 218 6.64 -0.11 18.31
CA SER A 218 7.17 -0.90 17.18
C SER A 218 8.60 -0.49 16.83
N GLU A 219 8.84 0.80 16.69
CA GLU A 219 10.13 1.35 16.24
C GLU A 219 11.23 1.24 17.31
N LEU A 220 10.91 1.57 18.55
CA LEU A 220 11.88 1.47 19.66
C LEU A 220 12.13 0.03 20.13
N GLY A 221 11.21 -0.88 19.86
CA GLY A 221 11.16 -2.19 20.46
C GLY A 221 10.69 -2.17 21.94
N LEU A 222 10.17 -3.30 22.41
CA LEU A 222 9.50 -3.40 23.72
C LEU A 222 10.35 -2.91 24.90
N ASN A 223 11.63 -3.27 24.93
CA ASN A 223 12.51 -2.94 26.06
C ASN A 223 12.85 -1.45 26.13
N ALA A 224 13.17 -0.82 24.99
CA ALA A 224 13.45 0.61 24.94
C ALA A 224 12.18 1.43 25.20
N PHE A 225 11.03 0.99 24.69
CA PHE A 225 9.74 1.61 24.94
C PHE A 225 9.35 1.56 26.43
N ARG A 226 9.51 0.40 27.07
CA ARG A 226 9.29 0.26 28.52
C ARG A 226 10.23 1.15 29.35
N ALA A 227 11.49 1.26 28.94
CA ALA A 227 12.45 2.11 29.61
C ALA A 227 12.14 3.61 29.44
N ALA A 228 11.59 4.02 28.30
CA ALA A 228 11.22 5.42 28.01
C ALA A 228 9.97 5.86 28.77
N TYR A 229 8.92 5.03 28.77
CA TYR A 229 7.59 5.40 29.27
C TYR A 229 7.17 4.68 30.55
N GLY A 230 7.78 3.55 30.91
CA GLY A 230 7.45 2.79 32.11
C GLY A 230 7.86 3.53 33.39
N THR A 231 6.98 3.53 34.38
CA THR A 231 7.21 4.16 35.70
C THR A 231 7.22 3.14 36.83
N ASN A 232 6.80 1.91 36.58
CA ASN A 232 6.93 0.79 37.54
C ASN A 232 8.15 -0.06 37.21
N THR A 233 8.52 -0.94 38.15
CA THR A 233 9.79 -1.71 38.13
C THR A 233 9.94 -2.55 36.84
N ASN A 234 8.87 -3.12 36.31
CA ASN A 234 8.88 -3.96 35.11
C ASN A 234 8.49 -3.23 33.83
N GLY A 235 8.14 -1.92 33.89
CA GLY A 235 7.71 -1.12 32.78
C GLY A 235 6.38 -1.56 32.13
N ALA A 236 5.57 -2.40 32.81
CA ALA A 236 4.34 -2.92 32.27
C ALA A 236 3.30 -1.82 31.96
N ASN A 237 3.34 -0.69 32.70
CA ASN A 237 2.46 0.44 32.50
C ASN A 237 2.92 1.42 31.39
N ALA A 238 3.98 1.11 30.66
CA ALA A 238 4.60 2.01 29.68
C ALA A 238 3.60 2.46 28.59
N TYR A 239 2.75 1.55 28.10
CA TYR A 239 1.79 1.90 27.04
C TYR A 239 0.76 2.93 27.52
N GLY A 240 0.14 2.71 28.68
CA GLY A 240 -0.82 3.67 29.25
C GLY A 240 -0.18 5.03 29.57
N LYS A 241 1.07 5.04 30.04
CA LYS A 241 1.82 6.29 30.30
C LYS A 241 2.17 7.02 29.01
N CYS A 242 2.56 6.32 27.96
CA CYS A 242 2.75 6.90 26.63
C CYS A 242 1.45 7.51 26.11
N VAL A 243 0.32 6.77 26.12
CA VAL A 243 -0.98 7.28 25.65
C VAL A 243 -1.38 8.54 26.42
N SER A 244 -1.20 8.55 27.73
CA SER A 244 -1.48 9.74 28.57
C SER A 244 -0.56 10.94 28.23
N ALA A 245 0.71 10.70 27.90
CA ALA A 245 1.63 11.75 27.46
C ALA A 245 1.23 12.31 26.09
N MET A 246 0.92 11.44 25.12
CA MET A 246 0.49 11.85 23.78
C MET A 246 -0.88 12.54 23.78
N ALA A 247 -1.79 12.17 24.69
CA ALA A 247 -3.10 12.80 24.83
C ALA A 247 -3.03 14.26 25.30
N ARG A 248 -1.93 14.65 25.98
CA ARG A 248 -1.72 16.04 26.42
C ARG A 248 -1.26 16.97 25.29
N MET A 249 -0.87 16.43 24.13
CA MET A 249 -0.49 17.24 22.98
C MET A 249 -1.73 17.80 22.29
N LYS A 250 -1.69 19.08 21.93
CA LYS A 250 -2.88 19.84 21.49
C LYS A 250 -3.44 19.43 20.13
N SER A 251 -2.66 18.73 19.29
CA SER A 251 -3.09 18.31 17.96
C SER A 251 -2.44 17.01 17.51
N ASP A 252 -3.07 16.33 16.57
CA ASP A 252 -2.56 15.10 15.95
C ASP A 252 -1.28 15.36 15.16
N ALA A 253 -1.15 16.53 14.54
CA ALA A 253 0.08 16.96 13.86
C ALA A 253 1.26 17.13 14.83
N ALA A 254 1.01 17.67 16.03
CA ALA A 254 2.04 17.79 17.07
C ALA A 254 2.51 16.41 17.56
N ARG A 255 1.59 15.43 17.66
CA ARG A 255 1.91 14.05 18.03
C ARG A 255 2.76 13.36 16.96
N SER A 256 2.39 13.49 15.70
CA SER A 256 3.14 12.93 14.57
C SER A 256 4.56 13.49 14.50
N SER A 257 4.72 14.81 14.68
CA SER A 257 6.03 15.46 14.75
C SER A 257 6.86 15.00 15.95
N ALA A 258 6.22 14.70 17.09
CA ALA A 258 6.89 14.19 18.28
C ALA A 258 7.38 12.74 18.04
N VAL A 259 6.59 11.88 17.42
CA VAL A 259 6.99 10.50 17.04
C VAL A 259 8.21 10.54 16.15
N THR A 260 8.20 11.32 15.07
CA THR A 260 9.35 11.44 14.14
C THR A 260 10.62 11.92 14.85
N ARG A 261 10.50 12.89 15.78
CA ARG A 261 11.66 13.38 16.54
C ARG A 261 12.21 12.34 17.52
N ILE A 262 11.34 11.60 18.18
CA ILE A 262 11.72 10.53 19.11
C ILE A 262 12.45 9.42 18.36
N ASP A 263 11.94 9.02 17.19
CA ASP A 263 12.57 7.99 16.34
C ASP A 263 13.95 8.43 15.85
N ALA A 264 14.09 9.64 15.29
CA ALA A 264 15.37 10.20 14.88
C ALA A 264 16.38 10.28 16.03
N THR A 265 15.91 10.57 17.25
CA THR A 265 16.77 10.64 18.44
C THR A 265 17.13 9.24 18.95
N ALA A 266 16.20 8.29 18.90
CA ALA A 266 16.47 6.89 19.25
C ALA A 266 17.57 6.31 18.35
N ALA A 267 17.52 6.59 17.04
CA ALA A 267 18.56 6.18 16.10
C ALA A 267 19.93 6.79 16.42
N LYS A 268 19.99 8.06 16.85
CA LYS A 268 21.24 8.69 17.33
C LYS A 268 21.73 8.07 18.64
N CYS A 269 20.82 7.87 19.60
CA CYS A 269 21.16 7.24 20.89
C CYS A 269 21.66 5.79 20.73
N ALA A 270 21.08 5.03 19.80
CA ALA A 270 21.51 3.68 19.47
C ALA A 270 22.94 3.64 18.89
N LYS A 271 23.29 4.59 18.01
CA LYS A 271 24.64 4.72 17.45
C LYS A 271 25.70 5.04 18.54
N LEU A 272 25.36 5.86 19.51
CA LEU A 272 26.26 6.18 20.64
C LEU A 272 26.47 5.00 21.60
N GLY A 273 25.48 4.10 21.71
CA GLY A 273 25.56 2.91 22.60
C GLY A 273 26.31 1.72 22.00
N VAL A 274 26.55 1.70 20.69
CA VAL A 274 27.18 0.55 19.99
C VAL A 274 28.71 0.56 20.10
N THR A 275 29.35 1.67 20.46
CA THR A 275 30.81 1.85 20.40
C THR A 275 31.65 1.28 21.56
N LYS A 276 31.05 0.59 22.56
CA LYS A 276 31.82 -0.04 23.63
C LYS A 276 31.51 -1.53 23.79
N LYS A 277 32.19 -2.36 23.00
CA LYS A 277 32.41 -3.78 23.33
C LYS A 277 33.34 -3.88 24.55
N GLY A 278 32.79 -4.23 25.71
CA GLY A 278 33.55 -4.55 26.89
C GLY A 278 33.02 -5.84 27.56
N LYS A 279 33.86 -6.83 27.70
CA LYS A 279 33.56 -8.12 28.36
C LYS A 279 33.22 -7.90 29.84
N GLY A 280 31.99 -8.27 30.28
CA GLY A 280 31.59 -8.26 31.69
C GLY A 280 30.09 -8.48 31.88
N LYS A 281 29.72 -9.45 32.74
CA LYS A 281 28.35 -9.95 32.96
C LYS A 281 27.35 -8.97 33.61
N ALA A 282 27.74 -7.73 33.94
CA ALA A 282 26.87 -6.76 34.62
C ALA A 282 26.32 -5.62 33.67
N LYS A 283 26.46 -5.72 32.36
CA LYS A 283 26.34 -4.57 31.43
C LYS A 283 25.02 -4.42 30.71
N GLY A 284 24.06 -5.32 30.84
CA GLY A 284 22.76 -5.21 30.21
C GLY A 284 21.91 -4.06 30.77
N LEU A 285 21.94 -3.88 32.08
CA LEU A 285 21.16 -2.85 32.80
C LEU A 285 21.68 -1.42 32.54
N ALA A 286 23.00 -1.25 32.47
CA ALA A 286 23.64 0.05 32.24
C ALA A 286 23.41 0.57 30.79
N LYS A 287 23.23 -0.33 29.81
CA LYS A 287 22.95 0.03 28.41
C LYS A 287 21.48 0.47 28.22
N GLN A 288 20.57 -0.15 28.96
CA GLN A 288 19.15 0.25 28.96
C GLN A 288 18.94 1.61 29.64
N THR A 289 19.67 1.88 30.76
CA THR A 289 19.62 3.19 31.44
C THR A 289 20.17 4.33 30.60
N SER A 290 21.17 4.11 29.75
CA SER A 290 21.72 5.15 28.88
C SER A 290 20.80 5.53 27.74
N LEU A 291 20.10 4.57 27.11
CA LEU A 291 19.11 4.83 26.07
C LEU A 291 17.87 5.53 26.64
N ALA A 292 17.37 5.07 27.79
CA ALA A 292 16.26 5.70 28.48
C ALA A 292 16.61 7.13 28.97
N ALA A 293 17.80 7.38 29.44
CA ALA A 293 18.28 8.69 29.86
C ALA A 293 18.46 9.64 28.64
N CYS A 294 18.91 9.10 27.51
CA CYS A 294 19.02 9.83 26.26
C CYS A 294 17.64 10.23 25.73
N LEU A 295 16.67 9.32 25.72
CA LEU A 295 15.30 9.56 25.27
C LEU A 295 14.52 10.51 26.21
N LYS A 296 14.69 10.40 27.52
CA LYS A 296 14.03 11.30 28.50
C LYS A 296 14.46 12.77 28.41
N LYS A 297 15.61 13.07 27.82
CA LYS A 297 16.06 14.43 27.58
C LYS A 297 15.42 15.08 26.34
N THR A 298 14.71 14.30 25.54
CA THR A 298 14.21 14.70 24.23
C THR A 298 12.67 14.75 24.15
N VAL A 299 12.00 14.17 25.13
CA VAL A 299 10.55 14.23 25.37
C VAL A 299 10.24 15.29 26.43
#